data_7e52912597f77508e258045e6e499374
#
_entry.id   7e52912597f77508e258045e6e499374
#
_cell.length_a   1.000
_cell.length_b   1.000
_cell.length_c   1.000
_cell.angle_alpha   90.00
_cell.angle_beta   90.00
_cell.angle_gamma   90.00
#
_symmetry.space_group_name_H-M   'P 1'
#
loop_
_entity.id
_entity.type
_entity.pdbx_description
1 polymer ?
#
loop_
_entity_poly.entity_id
_entity_poly.type
_entity_poly.pdbx_seq_one_letter_code
_entity_poly.pdbx_strand_id
1 'polypeptide(L)'
;MGLVTGRNANDEIWNAIEAKADNHSTYMSQSPADYPDSEDSRMTYLGVGTGLSFQLAAHHSVGYWPVPVFIWEPPKASHVSRPANELSGIRQEASLGVTLLLWQEDANTNDGSTIIEKLFAFFDAHPDIPEAIIVTFDGAATRDLNQTPGYVDTFKQSNIPTMPDSMVALLVSRSDRVDRLIRPYAVEQTENVDKNTTEYDITKLWNFFWEKNNGEGPGSFEAYYQEQQKAAGIQPRAFLGFMSAQWWQTQLPDFWKTISNKGPGEFKPTPYIPVRWTTWQVRQFDNAPLLGYLHRPIDVKLADAHGKPLKTAQQVQALKAGWQQAVDTLPTGETPKRIFYDTTGDRAWVAPINQALAQSGPSAPSLDDVKEGYDIGRRIGNTGISSPLVQIGLGLIASYHEGGASATIHHRPNGTATIVMVSPPTHKQPDVNPFR
;
A
#
# COMPACT_ATOMS: atom_id res chain seq x y z
N MET A 1 -3.77 5.73 -5.05
CA MET A 1 -4.09 6.78 -4.05
C MET A 1 -5.33 7.52 -4.52
N GLY A 2 -6.46 7.34 -3.84
CA GLY A 2 -7.69 8.08 -4.12
C GLY A 2 -7.92 9.07 -2.99
N LEU A 3 -7.78 10.34 -3.27
CA LEU A 3 -8.47 11.37 -2.53
C LEU A 3 -9.81 11.57 -3.22
N VAL A 4 -10.89 11.55 -2.43
CA VAL A 4 -12.24 11.65 -2.98
C VAL A 4 -12.48 13.07 -3.47
N THR A 5 -12.08 13.35 -4.70
CA THR A 5 -12.45 14.55 -5.44
C THR A 5 -13.21 14.22 -6.71
N GLY A 6 -13.71 12.98 -6.86
CA GLY A 6 -14.63 12.59 -7.92
C GLY A 6 -14.03 12.48 -9.32
N ARG A 7 -12.72 12.48 -9.52
CA ARG A 7 -12.06 12.27 -10.82
C ARG A 7 -10.72 11.53 -10.67
N ASN A 8 -10.51 10.63 -11.28
CA ASN A 8 -9.94 9.38 -11.75
C ASN A 8 -8.42 9.33 -12.05
N ALA A 9 -7.57 10.25 -11.61
CA ALA A 9 -6.15 10.09 -11.84
C ALA A 9 -5.35 10.37 -10.57
N ASN A 10 -4.51 9.42 -10.18
CA ASN A 10 -3.62 9.60 -9.03
C ASN A 10 -2.67 10.79 -9.20
N ASP A 11 -2.32 11.13 -10.45
CA ASP A 11 -1.49 12.27 -10.80
C ASP A 11 -2.21 13.62 -10.67
N GLU A 12 -3.55 13.67 -10.65
CA GLU A 12 -4.28 14.92 -10.42
C GLU A 12 -3.95 15.54 -9.06
N ILE A 13 -3.74 14.72 -8.04
CA ILE A 13 -3.34 15.21 -6.71
C ILE A 13 -1.95 15.86 -6.78
N TRP A 14 -1.02 15.22 -7.47
CA TRP A 14 0.32 15.76 -7.66
C TRP A 14 0.27 17.08 -8.44
N ASN A 15 -0.45 17.13 -9.54
CA ASN A 15 -0.64 18.33 -10.35
C ASN A 15 -1.28 19.46 -9.54
N ALA A 16 -2.25 19.15 -8.68
CA ALA A 16 -2.88 20.15 -7.81
C ALA A 16 -1.96 20.65 -6.70
N ILE A 17 -1.08 19.80 -6.16
CA ILE A 17 -0.04 20.20 -5.22
C ILE A 17 0.96 21.14 -5.90
N GLU A 18 1.43 20.78 -7.08
CA GLU A 18 2.37 21.58 -7.88
C GLU A 18 1.78 22.93 -8.29
N ALA A 19 0.51 22.97 -8.69
CA ALA A 19 -0.18 24.23 -9.04
C ALA A 19 -0.27 25.23 -7.86
N LYS A 20 -0.15 24.74 -6.62
CA LYS A 20 -0.17 25.55 -5.38
C LYS A 20 1.19 25.64 -4.70
N ALA A 21 2.25 25.17 -5.34
CA ALA A 21 3.58 25.09 -4.72
C ALA A 21 4.10 26.46 -4.28
N ASP A 22 3.91 27.50 -5.09
CA ASP A 22 4.48 28.84 -4.84
C ASP A 22 4.04 29.48 -3.53
N ASN A 23 2.86 29.13 -3.01
CA ASN A 23 2.31 29.72 -1.79
C ASN A 23 2.17 28.72 -0.63
N HIS A 24 2.67 27.50 -0.76
CA HIS A 24 2.51 26.43 0.23
C HIS A 24 1.06 26.18 0.69
N SER A 25 0.07 26.53 -0.12
CA SER A 25 -1.34 26.36 0.26
C SER A 25 -1.76 24.89 0.24
N THR A 26 -2.81 24.58 0.99
CA THR A 26 -3.38 23.24 0.98
C THR A 26 -4.12 22.97 -0.33
N TYR A 27 -4.03 21.71 -0.78
CA TYR A 27 -4.86 21.16 -1.84
C TYR A 27 -6.34 21.07 -1.43
N MET A 28 -6.60 20.79 -0.15
CA MET A 28 -7.95 20.59 0.37
C MET A 28 -8.75 21.89 0.31
N SER A 29 -9.99 21.80 -0.17
CA SER A 29 -10.91 22.93 -0.15
C SER A 29 -11.17 23.42 1.27
N GLN A 30 -11.31 24.73 1.42
CA GLN A 30 -11.70 25.38 2.67
C GLN A 30 -13.20 25.79 2.65
N SER A 31 -13.91 25.40 1.58
CA SER A 31 -15.36 25.64 1.45
C SER A 31 -16.14 24.41 1.96
N PRO A 32 -17.03 24.58 2.95
CA PRO A 32 -17.89 23.47 3.39
C PRO A 32 -18.77 22.88 2.28
N ALA A 33 -19.10 23.68 1.26
CA ALA A 33 -19.95 23.27 0.14
C ALA A 33 -19.29 22.22 -0.79
N ASP A 34 -17.96 22.06 -0.68
CA ASP A 34 -17.22 21.10 -1.48
C ASP A 34 -17.13 19.70 -0.81
N TYR A 35 -17.75 19.57 0.37
CA TYR A 35 -17.77 18.32 1.13
C TYR A 35 -19.20 17.78 1.28
N PRO A 36 -19.37 16.46 1.49
CA PRO A 36 -20.67 15.88 1.75
C PRO A 36 -21.39 16.57 2.92
N ASP A 37 -22.67 16.82 2.75
CA ASP A 37 -23.54 17.48 3.74
C ASP A 37 -24.29 16.50 4.66
N SER A 38 -24.19 15.20 4.38
CA SER A 38 -24.79 14.14 5.15
C SER A 38 -23.83 12.99 5.42
N GLU A 39 -24.11 12.23 6.48
CA GLU A 39 -23.34 11.05 6.85
C GLU A 39 -23.42 9.96 5.78
N ASP A 40 -24.61 9.74 5.19
CA ASP A 40 -24.80 8.78 4.09
C ASP A 40 -23.96 9.15 2.86
N SER A 41 -23.95 10.43 2.49
CA SER A 41 -23.13 10.91 1.39
C SER A 41 -21.62 10.70 1.69
N ARG A 42 -21.19 10.98 2.92
CA ARG A 42 -19.80 10.78 3.35
C ARG A 42 -19.39 9.32 3.25
N MET A 43 -20.24 8.40 3.70
CA MET A 43 -20.01 6.97 3.60
C MET A 43 -19.96 6.48 2.15
N THR A 44 -20.85 7.00 1.30
CA THR A 44 -20.84 6.71 -0.14
C THR A 44 -19.53 7.15 -0.79
N TYR A 45 -19.07 8.37 -0.52
CA TYR A 45 -17.81 8.87 -1.04
C TYR A 45 -16.61 8.07 -0.54
N LEU A 46 -16.61 7.67 0.73
CA LEU A 46 -15.56 6.80 1.28
C LEU A 46 -15.52 5.46 0.52
N GLY A 47 -16.67 4.79 0.33
CA GLY A 47 -16.75 3.53 -0.40
C GLY A 47 -16.24 3.62 -1.83
N VAL A 48 -16.71 4.63 -2.58
CA VAL A 48 -16.26 4.86 -3.97
C VAL A 48 -14.76 5.17 -4.02
N GLY A 49 -14.25 6.04 -3.13
CA GLY A 49 -12.85 6.44 -3.11
C GLY A 49 -11.92 5.27 -2.76
N THR A 50 -12.31 4.45 -1.78
CA THR A 50 -11.54 3.25 -1.41
C THR A 50 -11.58 2.19 -2.51
N GLY A 51 -12.74 1.97 -3.15
CA GLY A 51 -12.89 1.06 -4.28
C GLY A 51 -11.95 1.41 -5.42
N LEU A 52 -11.96 2.67 -5.87
CA LEU A 52 -11.08 3.16 -6.94
C LEU A 52 -9.59 3.06 -6.57
N SER A 53 -9.22 3.41 -5.35
CA SER A 53 -7.82 3.35 -4.91
C SER A 53 -7.28 1.93 -4.89
N PHE A 54 -8.08 0.97 -4.44
CA PHE A 54 -7.72 -0.43 -4.43
C PHE A 54 -7.67 -1.01 -5.86
N GLN A 55 -8.63 -0.64 -6.71
CA GLN A 55 -8.67 -1.07 -8.10
C GLN A 55 -7.38 -0.72 -8.85
N LEU A 56 -6.92 0.53 -8.72
CA LEU A 56 -5.74 1.01 -9.42
C LEU A 56 -4.46 0.24 -9.06
N ALA A 57 -4.34 -0.25 -7.85
CA ALA A 57 -3.21 -1.09 -7.45
C ALA A 57 -3.42 -2.56 -7.83
N ALA A 58 -4.58 -3.13 -7.52
CA ALA A 58 -4.82 -4.56 -7.64
C ALA A 58 -5.14 -5.00 -9.07
N HIS A 59 -5.59 -4.08 -9.95
CA HIS A 59 -5.89 -4.38 -11.35
C HIS A 59 -4.67 -4.91 -12.14
N HIS A 60 -3.49 -4.49 -11.77
CA HIS A 60 -2.24 -4.90 -12.41
C HIS A 60 -1.59 -6.13 -11.79
N SER A 61 -2.16 -6.69 -10.72
CA SER A 61 -1.71 -7.98 -10.20
C SER A 61 -2.02 -9.10 -11.19
N VAL A 62 -1.18 -10.13 -11.19
CA VAL A 62 -1.36 -11.28 -12.08
C VAL A 62 -2.66 -12.00 -11.75
N GLY A 63 -3.50 -12.23 -12.76
CA GLY A 63 -4.76 -12.94 -12.62
C GLY A 63 -4.61 -14.43 -12.35
N TYR A 64 -5.63 -15.03 -11.71
CA TYR A 64 -5.65 -16.45 -11.34
C TYR A 64 -4.50 -16.88 -10.42
N TRP A 65 -3.88 -15.92 -9.75
CA TRP A 65 -2.77 -16.14 -8.83
C TRP A 65 -3.07 -15.53 -7.46
N PRO A 66 -2.78 -16.23 -6.34
CA PRO A 66 -3.09 -15.75 -5.00
C PRO A 66 -2.04 -14.74 -4.53
N VAL A 67 -2.40 -13.45 -4.52
CA VAL A 67 -1.53 -12.32 -4.15
C VAL A 67 -1.61 -12.05 -2.65
N PRO A 68 -0.48 -12.03 -1.91
CA PRO A 68 -0.45 -11.62 -0.51
C PRO A 68 -0.85 -10.15 -0.34
N VAL A 69 -1.70 -9.87 0.67
CA VAL A 69 -2.19 -8.52 0.99
C VAL A 69 -1.90 -8.19 2.45
N PHE A 70 -1.30 -7.01 2.67
CA PHE A 70 -1.05 -6.42 3.98
C PHE A 70 -1.94 -5.21 4.16
N ILE A 71 -2.60 -5.08 5.31
CA ILE A 71 -3.59 -4.04 5.53
C ILE A 71 -3.32 -3.36 6.87
N TRP A 72 -3.13 -2.04 6.85
CA TRP A 72 -2.96 -1.21 8.03
C TRP A 72 -4.09 -0.18 8.11
N GLU A 73 -4.68 -0.08 9.29
CA GLU A 73 -5.73 0.88 9.60
C GLU A 73 -5.56 1.46 11.01
N PRO A 74 -6.23 2.58 11.33
CA PRO A 74 -6.20 3.15 12.68
C PRO A 74 -6.80 2.17 13.70
N PRO A 75 -6.46 2.30 14.99
CA PRO A 75 -7.05 1.50 16.04
C PRO A 75 -8.57 1.54 16.01
N LYS A 76 -9.20 0.41 16.25
CA LYS A 76 -10.66 0.26 16.29
C LYS A 76 -11.17 -0.47 17.51
N ALA A 77 -12.44 -0.31 17.80
CA ALA A 77 -13.11 -1.07 18.84
C ALA A 77 -13.13 -2.57 18.50
N SER A 78 -13.02 -3.42 19.50
CA SER A 78 -12.91 -4.89 19.32
C SER A 78 -14.11 -5.56 18.64
N HIS A 79 -15.27 -4.88 18.63
CA HIS A 79 -16.50 -5.38 18.02
C HIS A 79 -16.68 -4.96 16.54
N VAL A 80 -15.78 -4.14 16.02
CA VAL A 80 -15.82 -3.71 14.61
C VAL A 80 -15.21 -4.77 13.71
N SER A 81 -15.71 -4.89 12.48
CA SER A 81 -15.26 -5.88 11.51
C SER A 81 -13.76 -5.70 11.17
N ARG A 82 -13.15 -6.75 10.63
CA ARG A 82 -11.74 -6.73 10.25
C ARG A 82 -11.55 -6.05 8.91
N PRO A 83 -10.37 -5.43 8.68
CA PRO A 83 -10.06 -4.75 7.42
C PRO A 83 -10.19 -5.63 6.19
N ALA A 84 -9.80 -6.90 6.30
CA ALA A 84 -9.92 -7.86 5.21
C ALA A 84 -11.38 -8.07 4.76
N ASN A 85 -12.35 -7.95 5.67
CA ASN A 85 -13.76 -8.00 5.33
C ASN A 85 -14.21 -6.77 4.53
N GLU A 86 -13.77 -5.60 4.94
CA GLU A 86 -14.08 -4.35 4.25
C GLU A 86 -13.49 -4.34 2.84
N LEU A 87 -12.22 -4.76 2.70
CA LEU A 87 -11.58 -4.91 1.39
C LEU A 87 -12.20 -6.00 0.52
N SER A 88 -12.82 -7.02 1.10
CA SER A 88 -13.60 -8.01 0.36
C SER A 88 -14.78 -7.36 -0.38
N GLY A 89 -15.50 -6.43 0.26
CA GLY A 89 -16.54 -5.62 -0.39
C GLY A 89 -15.95 -4.72 -1.48
N ILE A 90 -14.90 -4.00 -1.16
CA ILE A 90 -14.20 -3.10 -2.08
C ILE A 90 -13.68 -3.84 -3.32
N ARG A 91 -13.21 -5.09 -3.18
CA ARG A 91 -12.80 -5.94 -4.30
C ARG A 91 -13.93 -6.17 -5.31
N GLN A 92 -15.16 -6.35 -4.85
CA GLN A 92 -16.31 -6.54 -5.73
C GLN A 92 -16.63 -5.24 -6.49
N GLU A 93 -16.64 -4.12 -5.82
CA GLU A 93 -16.84 -2.80 -6.43
C GLU A 93 -15.74 -2.47 -7.44
N ALA A 94 -14.50 -2.87 -7.14
CA ALA A 94 -13.35 -2.70 -8.02
C ALA A 94 -13.33 -3.65 -9.24
N SER A 95 -14.34 -4.51 -9.41
CA SER A 95 -14.45 -5.44 -10.54
C SER A 95 -13.25 -6.37 -10.73
N LEU A 96 -12.57 -6.74 -9.67
CA LEU A 96 -11.37 -7.58 -9.67
C LEU A 96 -11.71 -9.08 -9.80
N GLY A 97 -12.40 -9.43 -10.90
CA GLY A 97 -12.98 -10.76 -11.10
C GLY A 97 -11.99 -11.92 -11.03
N VAL A 98 -10.79 -11.75 -11.57
CA VAL A 98 -9.77 -12.81 -11.68
C VAL A 98 -8.67 -12.73 -10.62
N THR A 99 -8.70 -11.73 -9.75
CA THR A 99 -7.71 -11.52 -8.69
C THR A 99 -8.07 -12.37 -7.48
N LEU A 100 -7.15 -13.22 -7.07
CA LEU A 100 -7.23 -14.00 -5.83
C LEU A 100 -6.39 -13.29 -4.77
N LEU A 101 -6.95 -13.02 -3.61
CA LEU A 101 -6.27 -12.25 -2.57
C LEU A 101 -6.03 -13.11 -1.33
N LEU A 102 -4.79 -13.15 -0.87
CA LEU A 102 -4.41 -13.81 0.39
C LEU A 102 -4.17 -12.77 1.47
N TRP A 103 -5.07 -12.72 2.43
CA TRP A 103 -4.88 -11.92 3.62
C TRP A 103 -3.70 -12.43 4.42
N GLN A 104 -2.58 -11.74 4.32
CA GLN A 104 -1.33 -12.11 4.97
C GLN A 104 -1.28 -11.59 6.40
N GLU A 105 -1.52 -10.30 6.57
CA GLU A 105 -1.48 -9.64 7.87
C GLU A 105 -2.34 -8.38 7.85
N ASP A 106 -2.94 -8.06 9.00
CA ASP A 106 -3.58 -6.79 9.25
C ASP A 106 -3.08 -6.21 10.58
N ALA A 107 -3.05 -4.89 10.70
CA ALA A 107 -2.71 -4.22 11.94
C ALA A 107 -3.61 -3.02 12.20
N ASN A 108 -4.07 -2.94 13.45
CA ASN A 108 -4.65 -1.74 14.03
C ASN A 108 -3.54 -0.98 14.76
N THR A 109 -3.10 0.13 14.21
CA THR A 109 -1.88 0.80 14.67
C THR A 109 -1.97 2.31 14.59
N ASN A 110 -1.13 2.99 15.37
CA ASN A 110 -0.87 4.43 15.23
C ASN A 110 0.44 4.69 14.44
N ASP A 111 1.09 3.65 13.92
CA ASP A 111 2.35 3.73 13.18
C ASP A 111 2.23 3.05 11.81
N GLY A 112 1.90 3.85 10.79
CA GLY A 112 1.74 3.37 9.42
C GLY A 112 3.05 2.93 8.76
N SER A 113 4.21 3.36 9.27
CA SER A 113 5.52 3.01 8.67
C SER A 113 5.85 1.53 8.81
N THR A 114 5.30 0.86 9.81
CA THR A 114 5.55 -0.57 10.05
C THR A 114 5.14 -1.46 8.89
N ILE A 115 4.20 -1.05 8.04
CA ILE A 115 3.79 -1.83 6.86
C ILE A 115 4.94 -2.00 5.86
N ILE A 116 5.80 -0.98 5.73
CA ILE A 116 6.94 -1.00 4.81
C ILE A 116 8.00 -1.99 5.32
N GLU A 117 8.30 -1.95 6.62
CA GLU A 117 9.22 -2.89 7.26
C GLU A 117 8.71 -4.33 7.12
N LYS A 118 7.41 -4.53 7.36
CA LYS A 118 6.76 -5.85 7.22
C LYS A 118 6.82 -6.37 5.80
N LEU A 119 6.60 -5.52 4.80
CA LEU A 119 6.73 -5.90 3.39
C LEU A 119 8.14 -6.40 3.07
N PHE A 120 9.18 -5.65 3.46
CA PHE A 120 10.56 -6.07 3.20
C PHE A 120 10.94 -7.34 3.95
N ALA A 121 10.57 -7.44 5.24
CA ALA A 121 10.79 -8.65 6.04
C ALA A 121 10.08 -9.88 5.43
N PHE A 122 8.87 -9.70 4.91
CA PHE A 122 8.13 -10.75 4.24
C PHE A 122 8.81 -11.20 2.95
N PHE A 123 9.26 -10.28 2.12
CA PHE A 123 10.04 -10.63 0.94
C PHE A 123 11.37 -11.31 1.27
N ASP A 124 12.03 -10.92 2.37
CA ASP A 124 13.27 -11.56 2.81
C ASP A 124 13.02 -13.00 3.32
N ALA A 125 11.94 -13.20 4.07
CA ALA A 125 11.56 -14.52 4.60
C ALA A 125 11.03 -15.47 3.52
N HIS A 126 10.46 -14.94 2.45
CA HIS A 126 9.83 -15.70 1.37
C HIS A 126 10.44 -15.31 0.01
N PRO A 127 11.61 -15.90 -0.35
CA PRO A 127 12.32 -15.55 -1.58
C PRO A 127 11.62 -15.99 -2.86
N ASP A 128 10.56 -16.76 -2.77
CA ASP A 128 9.73 -17.25 -3.87
C ASP A 128 8.54 -16.33 -4.22
N ILE A 129 8.26 -15.31 -3.42
CA ILE A 129 7.10 -14.43 -3.66
C ILE A 129 7.42 -13.37 -4.72
N PRO A 130 6.69 -13.34 -5.84
CA PRO A 130 6.91 -12.35 -6.90
C PRO A 130 6.26 -11.01 -6.64
N GLU A 131 5.11 -10.97 -5.97
CA GLU A 131 4.29 -9.78 -5.76
C GLU A 131 3.63 -9.78 -4.38
N ALA A 132 3.30 -8.58 -3.89
CA ALA A 132 2.44 -8.37 -2.74
C ALA A 132 1.73 -7.02 -2.86
N ILE A 133 0.56 -6.89 -2.25
CA ILE A 133 -0.17 -5.62 -2.15
C ILE A 133 -0.08 -5.13 -0.70
N ILE A 134 0.28 -3.87 -0.52
CA ILE A 134 0.20 -3.17 0.76
C ILE A 134 -0.88 -2.10 0.70
N VAL A 135 -1.68 -2.00 1.76
CA VAL A 135 -2.82 -1.09 1.84
C VAL A 135 -2.81 -0.37 3.18
N THR A 136 -2.96 0.94 3.15
CA THR A 136 -3.28 1.73 4.33
C THR A 136 -4.50 2.60 4.07
N PHE A 137 -5.34 2.78 5.07
CA PHE A 137 -6.43 3.75 5.01
C PHE A 137 -6.68 4.37 6.38
N ASP A 138 -7.01 5.65 6.39
CA ASP A 138 -7.31 6.44 7.58
C ASP A 138 -8.07 7.70 7.18
N GLY A 139 -8.71 8.32 8.13
CA GLY A 139 -9.42 9.56 7.96
C GLY A 139 -10.61 9.71 8.90
N ALA A 140 -11.35 10.79 8.77
CA ALA A 140 -12.44 11.11 9.66
C ALA A 140 -13.56 10.06 9.62
N ALA A 141 -14.02 9.70 8.41
CA ALA A 141 -15.07 8.69 8.24
C ALA A 141 -14.58 7.29 8.61
N THR A 142 -13.34 6.95 8.24
CA THR A 142 -12.72 5.67 8.61
C THR A 142 -12.65 5.52 10.13
N ARG A 143 -12.20 6.55 10.85
CA ARG A 143 -12.07 6.51 12.32
C ARG A 143 -13.41 6.46 13.03
N ASP A 144 -14.41 7.10 12.46
CA ASP A 144 -15.79 7.04 12.96
C ASP A 144 -16.37 5.63 12.81
N LEU A 145 -16.27 5.04 11.62
CA LEU A 145 -16.65 3.65 11.36
C LEU A 145 -15.94 2.67 12.30
N ASN A 146 -14.65 2.85 12.50
CA ASN A 146 -13.83 2.00 13.35
C ASN A 146 -14.09 2.24 14.84
N GLN A 147 -14.85 3.28 15.19
CA GLN A 147 -15.01 3.72 16.58
C GLN A 147 -13.65 3.85 17.27
N THR A 148 -12.72 4.53 16.59
CA THR A 148 -11.32 4.63 17.02
C THR A 148 -11.24 5.23 18.43
N PRO A 149 -10.60 4.57 19.40
CA PRO A 149 -10.51 5.06 20.76
C PRO A 149 -9.89 6.47 20.83
N GLY A 150 -10.59 7.38 21.51
CA GLY A 150 -10.16 8.78 21.67
C GLY A 150 -10.42 9.67 20.45
N TYR A 151 -10.93 9.16 19.35
CA TYR A 151 -11.38 9.97 18.23
C TYR A 151 -12.79 10.53 18.49
N VAL A 152 -12.99 11.80 18.18
CA VAL A 152 -14.32 12.44 18.22
C VAL A 152 -14.60 13.02 16.86
N ASP A 153 -15.66 12.53 16.22
CA ASP A 153 -16.08 13.06 14.94
C ASP A 153 -16.62 14.49 15.08
N THR A 154 -16.08 15.38 14.26
CA THR A 154 -16.47 16.80 14.22
C THR A 154 -17.43 17.12 13.07
N PHE A 155 -17.88 16.14 12.33
CA PHE A 155 -18.72 16.31 11.13
C PHE A 155 -19.97 17.14 11.38
N LYS A 156 -20.64 16.94 12.53
CA LYS A 156 -21.82 17.73 12.91
C LYS A 156 -21.54 19.20 13.18
N GLN A 157 -20.26 19.58 13.38
CA GLN A 157 -19.83 20.95 13.63
C GLN A 157 -19.31 21.62 12.37
N SER A 158 -18.71 20.85 11.47
CA SER A 158 -18.18 21.33 10.21
C SER A 158 -18.07 20.16 9.23
N ASN A 159 -18.55 20.36 8.00
CA ASN A 159 -18.40 19.38 6.93
C ASN A 159 -16.94 19.25 6.46
N ILE A 160 -16.08 20.23 6.75
CA ILE A 160 -14.66 20.18 6.41
C ILE A 160 -13.98 19.17 7.35
N PRO A 161 -13.45 18.05 6.85
CA PRO A 161 -12.84 17.06 7.71
C PRO A 161 -11.51 17.57 8.28
N THR A 162 -11.28 17.36 9.57
CA THR A 162 -9.98 17.63 10.21
C THR A 162 -8.92 16.63 9.77
N MET A 163 -9.36 15.44 9.35
CA MET A 163 -8.56 14.37 8.76
C MET A 163 -9.22 13.94 7.45
N PRO A 164 -8.66 14.29 6.29
CA PRO A 164 -9.20 13.81 5.03
C PRO A 164 -9.09 12.28 4.95
N ASP A 165 -10.17 11.64 4.53
CA ASP A 165 -10.14 10.20 4.30
C ASP A 165 -9.17 9.91 3.14
N SER A 166 -8.26 9.00 3.40
CA SER A 166 -7.19 8.63 2.48
C SER A 166 -7.00 7.12 2.46
N MET A 167 -6.88 6.56 1.28
CA MET A 167 -6.46 5.19 1.07
C MET A 167 -5.30 5.16 0.08
N VAL A 168 -4.28 4.41 0.40
CA VAL A 168 -3.17 4.12 -0.50
C VAL A 168 -3.01 2.61 -0.61
N ALA A 169 -3.03 2.12 -1.85
CA ALA A 169 -2.69 0.75 -2.15
C ALA A 169 -1.52 0.73 -3.16
N LEU A 170 -0.54 -0.11 -2.91
CA LEU A 170 0.60 -0.31 -3.80
C LEU A 170 0.77 -1.79 -4.11
N LEU A 171 0.82 -2.14 -5.39
CA LEU A 171 1.33 -3.41 -5.85
C LEU A 171 2.85 -3.32 -5.92
N VAL A 172 3.52 -4.16 -5.16
CA VAL A 172 4.99 -4.22 -5.12
C VAL A 172 5.45 -5.57 -5.67
N SER A 173 6.31 -5.54 -6.67
CA SER A 173 6.77 -6.74 -7.36
C SER A 173 8.30 -6.90 -7.34
N ARG A 174 8.75 -8.13 -7.54
CA ARG A 174 10.14 -8.56 -7.63
C ARG A 174 10.39 -9.23 -8.99
N SER A 175 10.73 -8.43 -9.99
CA SER A 175 11.02 -8.91 -11.35
C SER A 175 12.14 -9.97 -11.39
N ASP A 176 13.18 -9.80 -10.56
CA ASP A 176 14.26 -10.79 -10.41
C ASP A 176 13.76 -12.18 -10.00
N ARG A 177 12.66 -12.26 -9.24
CA ARG A 177 12.05 -13.54 -8.84
C ARG A 177 11.22 -14.15 -9.95
N VAL A 178 10.45 -13.33 -10.66
CA VAL A 178 9.71 -13.79 -11.84
C VAL A 178 10.66 -14.35 -12.87
N ASP A 179 11.76 -13.65 -13.16
CA ASP A 179 12.76 -14.09 -14.14
C ASP A 179 13.46 -15.39 -13.76
N ARG A 180 13.71 -15.60 -12.48
CA ARG A 180 14.44 -16.78 -11.99
C ARG A 180 13.54 -17.97 -11.67
N LEU A 181 12.37 -17.74 -11.06
CA LEU A 181 11.57 -18.79 -10.42
C LEU A 181 10.29 -19.12 -11.18
N ILE A 182 9.87 -18.25 -12.09
CA ILE A 182 8.58 -18.37 -12.77
C ILE A 182 8.78 -18.53 -14.27
N ARG A 183 9.41 -17.58 -14.93
CA ARG A 183 9.58 -17.53 -16.39
C ARG A 183 10.21 -18.81 -16.99
N PRO A 184 11.26 -19.42 -16.41
CA PRO A 184 11.84 -20.64 -16.94
C PRO A 184 10.92 -21.87 -16.89
N TYR A 185 9.89 -21.80 -16.06
CA TYR A 185 8.95 -22.90 -15.81
C TYR A 185 7.55 -22.63 -16.36
N ALA A 186 7.34 -21.50 -17.04
CA ALA A 186 6.04 -21.11 -17.55
C ALA A 186 5.53 -22.12 -18.61
N VAL A 187 4.24 -22.42 -18.53
CA VAL A 187 3.56 -23.29 -19.47
C VAL A 187 2.97 -22.46 -20.60
N GLU A 188 3.16 -22.90 -21.85
CA GLU A 188 2.60 -22.20 -23.00
C GLU A 188 1.06 -22.18 -22.91
N GLN A 189 0.51 -21.01 -23.07
CA GLN A 189 -0.92 -20.79 -23.15
C GLN A 189 -1.24 -20.10 -24.47
N THR A 190 -1.84 -20.83 -25.39
CA THR A 190 -2.21 -20.35 -26.73
C THR A 190 -3.60 -19.73 -26.78
N GLU A 191 -4.45 -20.03 -25.80
CA GLU A 191 -5.84 -19.58 -25.72
C GLU A 191 -6.06 -18.74 -24.47
N ASN A 192 -7.13 -17.95 -24.46
CA ASN A 192 -7.58 -17.26 -23.26
C ASN A 192 -7.98 -18.31 -22.20
N VAL A 193 -7.70 -18.01 -20.92
CA VAL A 193 -8.15 -18.87 -19.82
C VAL A 193 -9.67 -18.85 -19.80
N ASP A 194 -10.26 -19.94 -20.28
CA ASP A 194 -11.67 -20.23 -20.02
C ASP A 194 -11.76 -20.94 -18.67
N LYS A 195 -12.50 -20.35 -17.73
CA LYS A 195 -12.79 -20.93 -16.42
C LYS A 195 -13.45 -22.31 -16.49
N ASN A 196 -13.95 -22.69 -17.65
CA ASN A 196 -14.58 -24.00 -17.88
C ASN A 196 -13.58 -25.05 -18.36
N THR A 197 -12.35 -24.68 -18.75
CA THR A 197 -11.32 -25.64 -19.14
C THR A 197 -10.43 -25.97 -17.94
N THR A 198 -10.36 -27.23 -17.57
CA THR A 198 -9.49 -27.73 -16.50
C THR A 198 -8.12 -28.21 -17.03
N GLU A 199 -7.79 -27.87 -18.26
CA GLU A 199 -6.55 -28.29 -18.90
C GLU A 199 -5.33 -27.67 -18.23
N TYR A 200 -5.43 -26.38 -17.88
CA TYR A 200 -4.37 -25.66 -17.18
C TYR A 200 -4.51 -25.77 -15.65
N ASP A 201 -3.40 -25.97 -14.97
CA ASP A 201 -3.39 -26.05 -13.51
C ASP A 201 -3.80 -24.71 -12.85
N ILE A 202 -3.61 -23.56 -13.52
CA ILE A 202 -4.12 -22.25 -13.04
C ILE A 202 -5.65 -22.22 -12.95
N THR A 203 -6.35 -22.88 -13.87
CA THR A 203 -7.82 -22.99 -13.80
C THR A 203 -8.26 -23.87 -12.64
N LYS A 204 -7.51 -24.95 -12.37
CA LYS A 204 -7.75 -25.78 -11.17
C LYS A 204 -7.49 -24.99 -9.89
N LEU A 205 -6.43 -24.16 -9.87
CA LEU A 205 -6.11 -23.27 -8.75
C LEU A 205 -7.25 -22.28 -8.47
N TRP A 206 -7.78 -21.63 -9.53
CA TRP A 206 -8.93 -20.74 -9.44
C TRP A 206 -10.15 -21.45 -8.86
N ASN A 207 -10.52 -22.59 -9.42
CA ASN A 207 -11.68 -23.35 -8.96
C ASN A 207 -11.50 -23.81 -7.51
N PHE A 208 -10.32 -24.28 -7.14
CA PHE A 208 -10.01 -24.69 -5.78
C PHE A 208 -10.08 -23.51 -4.80
N PHE A 209 -9.55 -22.35 -5.17
CA PHE A 209 -9.62 -21.14 -4.33
C PHE A 209 -11.07 -20.77 -4.03
N TRP A 210 -11.92 -20.75 -5.06
CA TRP A 210 -13.34 -20.38 -4.89
C TRP A 210 -14.14 -21.47 -4.19
N GLU A 211 -13.85 -22.73 -4.40
CA GLU A 211 -14.44 -23.83 -3.64
C GLU A 211 -14.19 -23.63 -2.14
N LYS A 212 -12.94 -23.37 -1.76
CA LYS A 212 -12.57 -23.12 -0.36
C LYS A 212 -13.15 -21.80 0.17
N ASN A 213 -13.14 -20.75 -0.64
CA ASN A 213 -13.69 -19.46 -0.25
C ASN A 213 -15.22 -19.53 0.00
N ASN A 214 -15.98 -20.20 -0.86
CA ASN A 214 -17.43 -20.32 -0.76
C ASN A 214 -17.87 -21.36 0.27
N GLY A 215 -17.12 -22.44 0.45
CA GLY A 215 -17.47 -23.54 1.37
C GLY A 215 -17.22 -23.22 2.85
N GLU A 216 -16.36 -22.25 3.13
CA GLU A 216 -15.93 -21.91 4.50
C GLU A 216 -16.26 -20.45 4.87
N GLY A 217 -16.72 -19.67 3.90
CA GLY A 217 -17.22 -18.32 4.13
C GLY A 217 -18.64 -18.32 4.65
N PRO A 218 -19.05 -17.28 5.36
CA PRO A 218 -20.44 -17.13 5.76
C PRO A 218 -21.34 -17.03 4.52
N GLY A 219 -22.39 -17.84 4.49
CA GLY A 219 -23.32 -17.89 3.36
C GLY A 219 -24.16 -16.62 3.14
N SER A 220 -24.06 -15.66 4.05
CA SER A 220 -24.56 -14.30 3.91
C SER A 220 -23.71 -13.35 4.74
N PHE A 221 -23.66 -12.09 4.33
CA PHE A 221 -23.00 -11.01 5.08
C PHE A 221 -23.49 -10.94 6.54
N GLU A 222 -24.74 -11.23 6.78
CA GLU A 222 -25.37 -11.21 8.11
C GLU A 222 -24.94 -12.40 8.98
N ALA A 223 -24.89 -13.62 8.41
CA ALA A 223 -24.37 -14.79 9.10
C ALA A 223 -22.90 -14.61 9.50
N TYR A 224 -22.12 -14.01 8.63
CA TYR A 224 -20.73 -13.64 8.87
C TYR A 224 -20.59 -12.64 10.04
N TYR A 225 -21.41 -11.59 10.08
CA TYR A 225 -21.41 -10.61 11.19
C TYR A 225 -21.76 -11.25 12.53
N GLN A 226 -22.76 -12.15 12.53
CA GLN A 226 -23.16 -12.86 13.75
C GLN A 226 -22.11 -13.86 14.22
N GLU A 227 -21.39 -14.48 13.28
CA GLU A 227 -20.32 -15.42 13.61
C GLU A 227 -19.08 -14.68 14.15
N GLN A 228 -18.76 -13.50 13.62
CA GLN A 228 -17.71 -12.62 14.14
C GLN A 228 -18.01 -12.11 15.57
N GLN A 229 -19.26 -11.77 15.84
CA GLN A 229 -19.66 -11.37 17.19
C GLN A 229 -19.57 -12.52 18.20
N LYS A 230 -19.77 -13.77 17.76
CA LYS A 230 -19.69 -14.96 18.61
C LYS A 230 -18.25 -15.47 18.78
N ALA A 231 -17.38 -15.19 17.85
CA ALA A 231 -16.04 -15.76 17.77
C ALA A 231 -14.93 -14.76 18.16
N ALA A 232 -15.12 -14.02 19.24
CA ALA A 232 -14.01 -13.23 19.83
C ALA A 232 -12.82 -14.15 20.09
N GLY A 233 -11.87 -14.20 19.14
CA GLY A 233 -10.65 -15.00 19.23
C GLY A 233 -10.38 -15.94 18.06
N ILE A 234 -11.35 -16.31 17.23
CA ILE A 234 -11.11 -17.15 16.06
C ILE A 234 -10.90 -16.26 14.82
N GLN A 235 -9.75 -16.41 14.18
CA GLN A 235 -9.48 -15.72 12.91
C GLN A 235 -10.40 -16.26 11.83
N PRO A 236 -11.15 -15.42 11.09
CA PRO A 236 -11.91 -15.88 9.94
C PRO A 236 -10.97 -16.53 8.93
N ARG A 237 -11.41 -17.59 8.28
CA ARG A 237 -10.62 -18.31 7.27
C ARG A 237 -10.70 -17.67 5.90
N ALA A 238 -11.87 -17.15 5.55
CA ALA A 238 -12.13 -16.55 4.26
C ALA A 238 -13.22 -15.47 4.33
N PHE A 239 -13.13 -14.55 3.37
CA PHE A 239 -14.15 -13.57 3.01
C PHE A 239 -14.37 -13.66 1.50
N LEU A 240 -15.40 -13.08 0.93
CA LEU A 240 -15.65 -13.13 -0.52
C LEU A 240 -14.44 -12.61 -1.32
N GLY A 241 -13.68 -13.53 -1.92
CA GLY A 241 -12.49 -13.23 -2.71
C GLY A 241 -11.22 -12.94 -1.93
N PHE A 242 -11.28 -12.97 -0.59
CA PHE A 242 -10.14 -12.96 0.31
C PHE A 242 -10.07 -14.27 1.09
N MET A 243 -8.86 -14.76 1.30
CA MET A 243 -8.61 -15.96 2.11
C MET A 243 -7.41 -15.71 3.02
N SER A 244 -7.46 -16.21 4.25
CA SER A 244 -6.29 -16.18 5.14
C SER A 244 -5.14 -16.96 4.51
N ALA A 245 -3.97 -16.32 4.37
CA ALA A 245 -2.79 -16.98 3.83
C ALA A 245 -2.36 -18.18 4.69
N GLN A 246 -2.53 -18.09 6.01
CA GLN A 246 -2.22 -19.21 6.91
C GLN A 246 -3.15 -20.39 6.65
N TRP A 247 -4.45 -20.14 6.53
CA TRP A 247 -5.39 -21.22 6.24
C TRP A 247 -5.20 -21.79 4.83
N TRP A 248 -4.98 -20.92 3.82
CA TRP A 248 -4.65 -21.33 2.45
C TRP A 248 -3.52 -22.35 2.40
N GLN A 249 -2.44 -22.10 3.12
CA GLN A 249 -1.30 -23.01 3.18
C GLN A 249 -1.67 -24.41 3.69
N THR A 250 -2.64 -24.51 4.60
CA THR A 250 -3.13 -25.82 5.10
C THR A 250 -3.95 -26.59 4.07
N GLN A 251 -4.51 -25.92 3.05
CA GLN A 251 -5.33 -26.53 2.02
C GLN A 251 -4.50 -27.05 0.82
N LEU A 252 -3.32 -26.49 0.59
CA LEU A 252 -2.49 -26.78 -0.57
C LEU A 252 -2.05 -28.24 -0.71
N PRO A 253 -1.73 -29.00 0.36
CA PRO A 253 -1.37 -30.42 0.22
C PRO A 253 -2.43 -31.27 -0.50
N ASP A 254 -3.72 -30.96 -0.33
CA ASP A 254 -4.80 -31.64 -1.05
C ASP A 254 -4.92 -31.13 -2.49
N PHE A 255 -4.78 -29.84 -2.69
CA PHE A 255 -4.75 -29.25 -4.03
C PHE A 255 -3.63 -29.84 -4.90
N TRP A 256 -2.42 -29.98 -4.38
CA TRP A 256 -1.28 -30.50 -5.13
C TRP A 256 -1.43 -31.95 -5.58
N LYS A 257 -2.35 -32.71 -5.01
CA LYS A 257 -2.70 -34.05 -5.49
C LYS A 257 -3.50 -34.00 -6.80
N THR A 258 -4.09 -32.86 -7.14
CA THR A 258 -4.99 -32.69 -8.29
C THR A 258 -4.32 -32.06 -9.51
N ILE A 259 -3.17 -31.40 -9.35
CA ILE A 259 -2.46 -30.71 -10.43
C ILE A 259 -1.64 -31.68 -11.26
N SER A 260 -1.45 -31.32 -12.53
CA SER A 260 -0.60 -32.10 -13.43
C SER A 260 0.87 -31.80 -13.26
N ASN A 261 1.20 -30.58 -12.88
CA ASN A 261 2.56 -29.98 -12.82
C ASN A 261 3.39 -30.22 -14.11
N LYS A 262 2.73 -30.43 -15.25
CA LYS A 262 3.40 -30.64 -16.54
C LYS A 262 3.93 -29.31 -17.06
N GLY A 263 5.17 -29.31 -17.57
CA GLY A 263 5.79 -28.15 -18.15
C GLY A 263 7.31 -28.24 -18.20
N PRO A 264 8.01 -27.19 -18.64
CA PRO A 264 9.47 -27.19 -18.77
C PRO A 264 10.18 -27.28 -17.42
N GLY A 265 11.29 -27.98 -17.36
CA GLY A 265 12.16 -28.08 -16.19
C GLY A 265 11.51 -28.70 -14.93
N GLU A 266 12.27 -28.74 -13.86
CA GLU A 266 11.81 -29.26 -12.57
C GLU A 266 11.22 -28.10 -11.73
N PHE A 267 9.93 -27.90 -11.82
CA PHE A 267 9.22 -26.92 -11.00
C PHE A 267 8.75 -27.55 -9.69
N LYS A 268 9.03 -26.87 -8.58
CA LYS A 268 8.56 -27.26 -7.24
C LYS A 268 7.52 -26.26 -6.76
N PRO A 269 6.26 -26.69 -6.64
CA PRO A 269 5.22 -25.82 -6.06
C PRO A 269 5.56 -25.35 -4.65
N THR A 270 5.23 -24.10 -4.37
CA THR A 270 5.35 -23.48 -3.04
C THR A 270 4.01 -22.89 -2.63
N PRO A 271 3.81 -22.53 -1.36
CA PRO A 271 2.56 -21.90 -0.94
C PRO A 271 2.22 -20.62 -1.70
N TYR A 272 3.22 -19.88 -2.17
CA TYR A 272 3.05 -18.63 -2.90
C TYR A 272 3.22 -18.75 -4.41
N ILE A 273 3.70 -19.89 -4.90
CA ILE A 273 3.68 -20.26 -6.32
C ILE A 273 3.15 -21.70 -6.40
N PRO A 274 1.84 -21.90 -6.16
CA PRO A 274 1.27 -23.23 -5.99
C PRO A 274 1.18 -24.04 -7.29
N VAL A 275 1.24 -23.36 -8.43
CA VAL A 275 1.28 -23.96 -9.78
C VAL A 275 2.21 -23.16 -10.67
N ARG A 276 2.57 -23.72 -11.82
CA ARG A 276 3.29 -22.99 -12.87
C ARG A 276 2.41 -21.86 -13.41
N TRP A 277 3.02 -20.70 -13.61
CA TRP A 277 2.36 -19.68 -14.39
C TRP A 277 2.30 -20.10 -15.86
N THR A 278 1.36 -19.53 -16.57
CA THR A 278 1.33 -19.64 -18.03
C THR A 278 2.04 -18.45 -18.66
N THR A 279 2.36 -18.57 -19.96
CA THR A 279 2.92 -17.47 -20.74
C THR A 279 1.98 -16.25 -20.78
N TRP A 280 0.67 -16.47 -20.63
CA TRP A 280 -0.32 -15.38 -20.49
C TRP A 280 -0.10 -14.60 -19.20
N GLN A 281 0.08 -15.27 -18.06
CA GLN A 281 0.36 -14.62 -16.77
C GLN A 281 1.70 -13.87 -16.78
N VAL A 282 2.72 -14.46 -17.41
CA VAL A 282 4.02 -13.78 -17.60
C VAL A 282 3.85 -12.51 -18.43
N ARG A 283 3.09 -12.56 -19.53
CA ARG A 283 2.79 -11.35 -20.33
C ARG A 283 1.99 -10.31 -19.54
N GLN A 284 1.06 -10.75 -18.69
CA GLN A 284 0.30 -9.84 -17.83
C GLN A 284 1.23 -9.11 -16.85
N PHE A 285 2.16 -9.81 -16.23
CA PHE A 285 3.19 -9.23 -15.37
C PHE A 285 4.07 -8.22 -16.14
N ASP A 286 4.55 -8.60 -17.32
CA ASP A 286 5.44 -7.76 -18.14
C ASP A 286 4.74 -6.48 -18.65
N ASN A 287 3.43 -6.54 -18.84
CA ASN A 287 2.62 -5.40 -19.30
C ASN A 287 2.18 -4.47 -18.17
N ALA A 288 2.35 -4.87 -16.91
CA ALA A 288 2.03 -4.00 -15.79
C ALA A 288 2.94 -2.75 -15.80
N PRO A 289 2.38 -1.54 -15.63
CA PRO A 289 3.17 -0.32 -15.69
C PRO A 289 4.11 -0.23 -14.47
N LEU A 290 5.40 -0.02 -14.75
CA LEU A 290 6.39 0.23 -13.71
C LEU A 290 6.41 1.72 -13.35
N LEU A 291 5.95 2.07 -12.15
CA LEU A 291 5.91 3.45 -11.66
C LEU A 291 7.24 3.92 -11.09
N GLY A 292 8.05 3.01 -10.59
CA GLY A 292 9.34 3.30 -9.95
C GLY A 292 9.78 2.18 -9.02
N TYR A 293 10.84 2.44 -8.31
CA TYR A 293 11.44 1.49 -7.37
C TYR A 293 11.33 1.99 -5.94
N LEU A 294 10.89 1.12 -5.04
CA LEU A 294 10.87 1.33 -3.60
C LEU A 294 12.14 0.75 -3.00
N HIS A 295 12.94 1.59 -2.35
CA HIS A 295 14.18 1.17 -1.70
C HIS A 295 13.95 0.75 -0.26
N ARG A 296 14.89 -0.02 0.29
CA ARG A 296 14.80 -0.52 1.67
C ARG A 296 14.77 0.63 2.68
N PRO A 297 13.85 0.61 3.65
CA PRO A 297 13.76 1.64 4.67
C PRO A 297 14.99 1.66 5.57
N ILE A 298 15.34 2.85 6.04
CA ILE A 298 16.39 3.10 7.04
C ILE A 298 15.74 3.69 8.28
N ASP A 299 15.91 3.01 9.41
CA ASP A 299 15.40 3.49 10.69
C ASP A 299 16.46 4.30 11.44
N VAL A 300 16.03 5.46 11.93
CA VAL A 300 16.84 6.41 12.67
C VAL A 300 16.32 6.55 14.09
N LYS A 301 17.13 6.25 15.09
CA LYS A 301 16.76 6.41 16.50
C LYS A 301 16.84 7.88 16.90
N LEU A 302 15.71 8.45 17.36
CA LEU A 302 15.60 9.83 17.85
C LEU A 302 15.33 9.90 19.36
N ALA A 303 15.25 8.74 20.02
CA ALA A 303 15.13 8.60 21.46
C ALA A 303 16.19 7.66 22.01
N ASP A 304 16.50 7.81 23.29
CA ASP A 304 17.41 6.91 24.02
C ASP A 304 16.74 5.57 24.39
N ALA A 305 17.49 4.70 25.06
CA ALA A 305 17.01 3.37 25.46
C ALA A 305 15.81 3.41 26.46
N HIS A 306 15.55 4.57 27.04
CA HIS A 306 14.43 4.79 27.97
C HIS A 306 13.25 5.51 27.29
N GLY A 307 13.31 5.71 25.97
CA GLY A 307 12.27 6.41 25.21
C GLY A 307 12.31 7.94 25.35
N LYS A 308 13.33 8.50 26.00
CA LYS A 308 13.48 9.95 26.11
C LYS A 308 14.07 10.52 24.81
N PRO A 309 13.44 11.57 24.23
CA PRO A 309 13.96 12.22 23.04
C PRO A 309 15.43 12.63 23.18
N LEU A 310 16.23 12.35 22.18
CA LEU A 310 17.62 12.82 22.11
C LEU A 310 17.67 14.36 22.04
N LYS A 311 18.76 14.94 22.48
CA LYS A 311 18.99 16.39 22.28
C LYS A 311 19.03 16.71 20.80
N THR A 312 18.56 17.88 20.40
CA THR A 312 18.46 18.29 18.97
C THR A 312 19.74 18.04 18.19
N ALA A 313 20.91 18.38 18.74
CA ALA A 313 22.20 18.13 18.07
C ALA A 313 22.44 16.62 17.81
N GLN A 314 22.02 15.75 18.72
CA GLN A 314 22.13 14.30 18.55
C GLN A 314 21.11 13.78 17.52
N GLN A 315 19.88 14.33 17.51
CA GLN A 315 18.90 14.02 16.47
C GLN A 315 19.39 14.40 15.08
N VAL A 316 19.98 15.59 14.93
CA VAL A 316 20.60 16.06 13.67
C VAL A 316 21.68 15.08 13.19
N GLN A 317 22.57 14.64 14.07
CA GLN A 317 23.62 13.69 13.68
C GLN A 317 23.05 12.32 13.31
N ALA A 318 22.05 11.83 14.04
CA ALA A 318 21.38 10.58 13.74
C ALA A 318 20.65 10.65 12.37
N LEU A 319 19.90 11.73 12.14
CA LEU A 319 19.21 11.96 10.87
C LEU A 319 20.17 12.08 9.69
N LYS A 320 21.28 12.81 9.87
CA LYS A 320 22.33 12.90 8.84
C LYS A 320 22.93 11.55 8.49
N ALA A 321 23.26 10.75 9.50
CA ALA A 321 23.77 9.39 9.29
C ALA A 321 22.75 8.48 8.59
N GLY A 322 21.49 8.53 9.03
CA GLY A 322 20.39 7.79 8.38
C GLY A 322 20.11 8.26 6.95
N TRP A 323 20.17 9.56 6.71
CA TRP A 323 20.07 10.12 5.36
C TRP A 323 21.13 9.55 4.42
N GLN A 324 22.40 9.54 4.85
CA GLN A 324 23.47 8.97 4.03
C GLN A 324 23.23 7.48 3.73
N GLN A 325 22.83 6.70 4.75
CA GLN A 325 22.50 5.29 4.54
C GLN A 325 21.34 5.11 3.56
N ALA A 326 20.34 5.98 3.61
CA ALA A 326 19.23 5.93 2.69
C ALA A 326 19.64 6.31 1.25
N VAL A 327 20.47 7.33 1.08
CA VAL A 327 21.07 7.69 -0.23
C VAL A 327 21.88 6.53 -0.79
N ASP A 328 22.63 5.81 0.04
CA ASP A 328 23.44 4.66 -0.38
C ASP A 328 22.58 3.47 -0.88
N THR A 329 21.24 3.49 -0.68
CA THR A 329 20.33 2.51 -1.29
C THR A 329 20.01 2.83 -2.75
N LEU A 330 20.23 4.06 -3.20
CA LEU A 330 20.03 4.47 -4.57
C LEU A 330 21.15 3.95 -5.50
N PRO A 331 20.91 3.86 -6.81
CA PRO A 331 21.97 3.61 -7.76
C PRO A 331 23.13 4.61 -7.62
N THR A 332 24.35 4.13 -7.90
CA THR A 332 25.56 4.95 -7.73
C THR A 332 25.48 6.26 -8.51
N GLY A 333 25.68 7.37 -7.81
CA GLY A 333 25.63 8.72 -8.37
C GLY A 333 24.25 9.37 -8.40
N GLU A 334 23.20 8.65 -8.01
CA GLU A 334 21.87 9.23 -7.85
C GLU A 334 21.73 9.89 -6.47
N THR A 335 21.01 11.01 -6.45
CA THR A 335 20.63 11.73 -5.23
C THR A 335 19.17 12.13 -5.30
N PRO A 336 18.47 12.16 -4.17
CA PRO A 336 17.06 12.59 -4.18
C PRO A 336 16.96 14.08 -4.54
N LYS A 337 16.00 14.40 -5.41
CA LYS A 337 15.70 15.77 -5.83
C LYS A 337 14.70 16.46 -4.93
N ARG A 338 13.93 15.67 -4.17
CA ARG A 338 12.87 16.18 -3.30
C ARG A 338 12.68 15.27 -2.08
N ILE A 339 12.08 15.85 -1.05
CA ILE A 339 11.76 15.15 0.19
C ILE A 339 10.31 15.41 0.59
N PHE A 340 9.61 14.34 0.94
CA PHE A 340 8.26 14.37 1.50
C PHE A 340 8.33 14.09 3.00
N TYR A 341 7.64 14.89 3.79
CA TYR A 341 7.55 14.76 5.23
C TYR A 341 6.18 15.23 5.74
N ASP A 342 5.87 15.00 7.00
CA ASP A 342 4.58 15.34 7.60
C ASP A 342 4.78 15.98 8.98
N THR A 343 4.22 17.16 9.15
CA THR A 343 4.31 17.94 10.41
C THR A 343 3.03 17.96 11.22
N THR A 344 2.01 17.20 10.85
CA THR A 344 0.72 17.20 11.57
C THR A 344 0.84 16.73 13.01
N GLY A 345 1.67 15.74 13.29
CA GLY A 345 1.89 15.20 14.64
C GLY A 345 2.85 16.04 15.49
N ASP A 346 3.89 16.60 14.89
CA ASP A 346 4.92 17.40 15.56
C ASP A 346 5.60 18.37 14.59
N ARG A 347 5.35 19.66 14.75
CA ARG A 347 6.00 20.68 13.92
C ARG A 347 7.47 20.93 14.29
N ALA A 348 7.86 20.60 15.50
CA ALA A 348 9.20 20.91 15.99
C ALA A 348 10.29 20.05 15.33
N TRP A 349 9.91 18.89 14.83
CA TRP A 349 10.89 17.96 14.21
C TRP A 349 11.39 18.39 12.83
N VAL A 350 10.76 19.38 12.19
CA VAL A 350 11.27 20.02 10.96
C VAL A 350 12.67 20.60 11.14
N ALA A 351 12.93 21.22 12.30
CA ALA A 351 14.21 21.87 12.56
C ALA A 351 15.41 20.88 12.51
N PRO A 352 15.38 19.73 13.20
CA PRO A 352 16.47 18.75 13.07
C PRO A 352 16.57 18.14 11.66
N ILE A 353 15.48 17.96 10.92
CA ILE A 353 15.55 17.49 9.52
C ILE A 353 16.28 18.52 8.68
N ASN A 354 15.83 19.78 8.71
CA ASN A 354 16.42 20.85 7.91
C ASN A 354 17.94 21.00 8.19
N GLN A 355 18.33 20.95 9.45
CA GLN A 355 19.75 21.00 9.84
C GLN A 355 20.52 19.77 9.35
N ALA A 356 19.94 18.57 9.41
CA ALA A 356 20.57 17.35 8.93
C ALA A 356 20.81 17.39 7.41
N LEU A 357 19.81 17.82 6.64
CA LEU A 357 19.89 17.96 5.19
C LEU A 357 20.95 19.03 4.80
N ALA A 358 20.92 20.21 5.43
CA ALA A 358 21.91 21.26 5.20
C ALA A 358 23.35 20.80 5.48
N GLN A 359 23.56 19.89 6.43
CA GLN A 359 24.86 19.28 6.72
C GLN A 359 25.21 18.09 5.83
N SER A 360 24.28 17.58 5.04
CA SER A 360 24.48 16.45 4.14
C SER A 360 25.06 16.84 2.77
N GLY A 361 25.21 18.14 2.54
CA GLY A 361 25.83 18.69 1.34
C GLY A 361 24.86 19.30 0.34
N PRO A 362 25.35 19.90 -0.74
CA PRO A 362 24.56 20.69 -1.67
C PRO A 362 23.62 19.86 -2.57
N SER A 363 23.77 18.55 -2.57
CA SER A 363 22.88 17.63 -3.32
C SER A 363 21.68 17.18 -2.51
N ALA A 364 21.60 17.48 -1.22
CA ALA A 364 20.42 17.20 -0.41
C ALA A 364 19.34 18.24 -0.69
N PRO A 365 18.05 17.83 -0.78
CA PRO A 365 16.95 18.75 -1.03
C PRO A 365 16.80 19.76 0.12
N SER A 366 16.40 20.99 -0.21
CA SER A 366 16.11 22.05 0.75
C SER A 366 14.64 22.01 1.16
N LEU A 367 14.35 22.06 2.46
CA LEU A 367 12.97 22.19 2.94
C LEU A 367 12.40 23.58 2.68
N ASP A 368 13.25 24.59 2.46
CA ASP A 368 12.84 25.96 2.19
C ASP A 368 12.48 26.17 0.71
N ASP A 369 12.88 25.25 -0.18
CA ASP A 369 12.47 25.27 -1.58
C ASP A 369 11.14 24.53 -1.74
N VAL A 370 10.15 25.24 -2.27
CA VAL A 370 8.78 24.70 -2.45
C VAL A 370 8.67 23.54 -3.42
N LYS A 371 9.70 23.33 -4.27
CA LYS A 371 9.79 22.23 -5.24
C LYS A 371 10.69 21.08 -4.79
N GLU A 372 11.35 21.25 -3.66
CA GLU A 372 12.21 20.22 -3.07
C GLU A 372 11.64 19.69 -1.75
N GLY A 373 11.07 20.57 -0.92
CA GLY A 373 10.49 20.23 0.40
C GLY A 373 8.96 20.20 0.39
N TYR A 374 8.37 19.00 0.58
CA TYR A 374 6.93 18.79 0.57
C TYR A 374 6.42 18.37 1.95
N ASP A 375 5.86 19.32 2.70
CA ASP A 375 5.13 19.03 3.94
C ASP A 375 3.71 18.55 3.60
N ILE A 376 3.49 17.26 3.67
CA ILE A 376 2.20 16.65 3.32
C ILE A 376 1.09 17.08 4.28
N GLY A 377 1.42 17.25 5.55
CA GLY A 377 0.47 17.78 6.52
C GLY A 377 -0.07 19.17 6.16
N ARG A 378 0.76 20.00 5.54
CA ARG A 378 0.33 21.33 5.04
C ARG A 378 -0.36 21.24 3.68
N ARG A 379 0.08 20.36 2.81
CA ARG A 379 -0.43 20.25 1.42
C ARG A 379 -1.77 19.53 1.33
N ILE A 380 -1.95 18.46 2.10
CA ILE A 380 -3.12 17.59 2.04
C ILE A 380 -3.90 17.61 3.36
N GLY A 381 -3.22 17.81 4.48
CA GLY A 381 -3.79 17.68 5.82
C GLY A 381 -3.33 16.41 6.52
N ASN A 382 -3.91 16.14 7.67
CA ASN A 382 -3.58 14.98 8.48
C ASN A 382 -4.14 13.69 7.84
N THR A 383 -3.31 12.89 7.23
CA THR A 383 -3.65 11.59 6.64
C THR A 383 -3.42 10.41 7.61
N GLY A 384 -3.14 10.70 8.87
CA GLY A 384 -3.02 9.70 9.93
C GLY A 384 -2.00 8.61 9.63
N ILE A 385 -2.39 7.36 9.85
CA ILE A 385 -1.50 6.21 9.60
C ILE A 385 -1.22 5.99 8.10
N SER A 386 -2.02 6.55 7.20
CA SER A 386 -1.76 6.49 5.76
C SER A 386 -0.62 7.39 5.32
N SER A 387 -0.19 8.36 6.15
CA SER A 387 0.81 9.37 5.81
C SER A 387 2.10 8.78 5.20
N PRO A 388 2.70 7.70 5.72
CA PRO A 388 3.89 7.10 5.10
C PRO A 388 3.66 6.64 3.65
N LEU A 389 2.57 5.91 3.38
CA LEU A 389 2.26 5.45 2.03
C LEU A 389 1.78 6.58 1.12
N VAL A 390 1.12 7.62 1.66
CA VAL A 390 0.79 8.84 0.91
C VAL A 390 2.08 9.51 0.42
N GLN A 391 3.07 9.69 1.29
CA GLN A 391 4.36 10.27 0.93
C GLN A 391 5.08 9.42 -0.14
N ILE A 392 5.12 8.09 0.02
CA ILE A 392 5.72 7.17 -0.95
C ILE A 392 4.97 7.25 -2.29
N GLY A 393 3.64 7.22 -2.28
CA GLY A 393 2.82 7.34 -3.48
C GLY A 393 3.07 8.65 -4.24
N LEU A 394 3.08 9.78 -3.54
CA LEU A 394 3.43 11.08 -4.13
C LEU A 394 4.88 11.12 -4.62
N GLY A 395 5.81 10.55 -3.85
CA GLY A 395 7.20 10.44 -4.25
C GLY A 395 7.39 9.62 -5.54
N LEU A 396 6.64 8.52 -5.71
CA LEU A 396 6.62 7.73 -6.94
C LEU A 396 6.07 8.53 -8.11
N ILE A 397 4.92 9.21 -7.93
CA ILE A 397 4.30 10.04 -8.96
C ILE A 397 5.25 11.16 -9.39
N ALA A 398 5.81 11.89 -8.44
CA ALA A 398 6.76 12.97 -8.70
C ALA A 398 8.02 12.47 -9.41
N SER A 399 8.60 11.35 -8.94
CA SER A 399 9.78 10.73 -9.58
C SER A 399 9.45 10.27 -11.00
N TYR A 400 8.26 9.73 -11.23
CA TYR A 400 7.82 9.31 -12.55
C TYR A 400 7.67 10.51 -13.52
N HIS A 401 6.98 11.57 -13.10
CA HIS A 401 6.71 12.70 -13.99
C HIS A 401 7.94 13.57 -14.22
N GLU A 402 8.64 13.94 -13.17
CA GLU A 402 9.69 14.96 -13.20
C GLU A 402 11.11 14.37 -13.22
N GLY A 403 11.22 13.06 -13.03
CA GLY A 403 12.51 12.39 -12.93
C GLY A 403 13.22 12.66 -11.60
N GLY A 404 14.32 11.94 -11.40
CA GLY A 404 15.11 11.95 -10.17
C GLY A 404 14.43 11.23 -9.00
N ALA A 405 15.21 10.78 -8.05
CA ALA A 405 14.71 10.11 -6.87
C ALA A 405 14.00 11.08 -5.91
N SER A 406 13.06 10.56 -5.13
CA SER A 406 12.39 11.24 -4.03
C SER A 406 12.73 10.54 -2.72
N ALA A 407 12.89 11.30 -1.65
CA ALA A 407 12.98 10.78 -0.30
C ALA A 407 11.67 10.97 0.44
N THR A 408 11.34 10.05 1.34
CA THR A 408 10.26 10.24 2.32
C THR A 408 10.84 10.07 3.72
N ILE A 409 10.34 10.85 4.67
CA ILE A 409 10.80 10.76 6.06
C ILE A 409 9.61 10.81 7.02
N HIS A 410 9.47 9.78 7.82
CA HIS A 410 8.34 9.57 8.69
C HIS A 410 8.78 9.60 10.15
N HIS A 411 8.22 10.53 10.93
CA HIS A 411 8.40 10.54 12.39
C HIS A 411 7.42 9.55 13.01
N ARG A 412 7.94 8.65 13.84
CA ARG A 412 7.17 7.54 14.41
C ARG A 412 6.87 7.76 15.89
N PRO A 413 5.73 7.24 16.40
CA PRO A 413 5.36 7.37 17.80
C PRO A 413 6.36 6.74 18.79
N ASN A 414 7.16 5.78 18.32
CA ASN A 414 8.16 5.08 19.15
C ASN A 414 9.48 5.83 19.34
N GLY A 415 9.56 7.10 18.89
CA GLY A 415 10.78 7.91 18.99
C GLY A 415 11.86 7.55 17.97
N THR A 416 11.44 7.01 16.82
CA THR A 416 12.31 6.80 15.65
C THR A 416 11.83 7.64 14.47
N ALA A 417 12.63 7.71 13.41
CA ALA A 417 12.19 8.13 12.09
C ALA A 417 12.56 7.05 11.07
N THR A 418 11.73 6.87 10.06
CA THR A 418 12.02 5.98 8.94
C THR A 418 12.23 6.80 7.68
N ILE A 419 13.35 6.58 6.98
CA ILE A 419 13.67 7.23 5.71
C ILE A 419 13.54 6.17 4.61
N VAL A 420 12.79 6.51 3.55
CA VAL A 420 12.61 5.63 2.39
C VAL A 420 12.90 6.39 1.13
N MET A 421 13.72 5.82 0.25
CA MET A 421 13.95 6.36 -1.08
C MET A 421 13.01 5.70 -2.08
N VAL A 422 12.54 6.48 -3.03
CA VAL A 422 11.86 5.99 -4.23
C VAL A 422 12.57 6.58 -5.45
N SER A 423 12.77 5.78 -6.48
CA SER A 423 13.41 6.23 -7.71
C SER A 423 12.52 5.96 -8.93
N PRO A 424 12.64 6.77 -10.00
CA PRO A 424 11.85 6.59 -11.20
C PRO A 424 12.21 5.26 -11.89
N PRO A 425 11.34 4.74 -12.78
CA PRO A 425 11.69 3.60 -13.62
C PRO A 425 12.84 3.99 -14.58
N THR A 426 13.71 3.04 -14.87
CA THR A 426 14.82 3.24 -15.82
C THR A 426 14.33 3.55 -17.24
N HIS A 427 13.15 3.02 -17.59
CA HIS A 427 12.48 3.27 -18.87
C HIS A 427 11.01 3.52 -18.61
N LYS A 428 10.51 4.67 -19.05
CA LYS A 428 9.08 4.96 -19.04
C LYS A 428 8.43 4.29 -20.27
N GLN A 429 7.25 3.71 -20.09
CA GLN A 429 6.45 3.27 -21.24
C GLN A 429 5.93 4.52 -21.95
N PRO A 430 6.27 4.72 -23.26
CA PRO A 430 5.73 5.85 -24.00
C PRO A 430 4.22 5.68 -24.18
N ASP A 431 3.50 6.80 -24.17
CA ASP A 431 2.06 6.89 -24.49
C ASP A 431 1.07 6.26 -23.52
N VAL A 432 1.50 5.77 -22.35
CA VAL A 432 0.61 5.26 -21.32
C VAL A 432 0.71 6.13 -20.07
N ASN A 433 -0.42 6.69 -19.61
CA ASN A 433 -0.47 7.28 -18.28
C ASN A 433 -0.74 6.15 -17.26
N PRO A 434 0.27 5.71 -16.49
CA PRO A 434 0.12 4.57 -15.60
C PRO A 434 -0.71 4.87 -14.34
N PHE A 435 -1.21 6.10 -14.20
CA PHE A 435 -2.01 6.55 -13.06
C PHE A 435 -3.51 6.67 -13.38
N ARG A 436 -3.90 6.24 -14.59
CA ARG A 436 -5.30 6.26 -15.06
C ARG A 436 -5.89 4.88 -15.21
#